data_0ae4d665ac0759b97c90b78c046a0b87
#
_entry.id   0ae4d665ac0759b97c90b78c046a0b87
#
_cell.length_a   1.000
_cell.length_b   1.000
_cell.length_c   1.000
_cell.angle_alpha   90.00
_cell.angle_beta   90.00
_cell.angle_gamma   90.00
#
_symmetry.space_group_name_H-M   'P 1'
#
loop_
_entity.id
_entity.type
_entity.pdbx_description
1 polymer ?
#
loop_
_entity_poly.entity_id
_entity_poly.type
_entity_poly.pdbx_seq_one_letter_code
_entity_poly.pdbx_strand_id
1 'polypeptide(L)'
;MTRSIRLITTLAALLLGCTNSGSAGAAEVPAWRVLHVGHLLAEPGKPARGASTIVLQGTRIHAVHSGHRAPEVLDGVPADALVVDLGDAYVLPGLIDSHVHLTSDTAGVQALVDEVTLSPPAQAFDAAVNARKTLLAGFTTVRNLGDGDGVTLALRDAIAAGKAIGPRVLDAGTSISVTAGHMDGSLGFREDLHDALDVHDNLCDGIDDCRRAVRRQVGRGVDVIKFASTGGVNSRIGAGIGQQIFEDEARAIVETAHLYRKKVAVHAHGADGILVALKVGADSIEHGTLLDEAGVKAFLAGGAYYVPTLSVVNGYRERLEKNAGAYTDEVLAKIRWRVEVTGKSLQLAVKRGVKIAFGTDAGVSKHGRNADEFLLMVEHGMTPASAIRAATVGAADLLGLADEIGTVEAGKLADLIAVRGDPVEDVSRLQNVAWVMRAGAVYKAGLPGTSVDP
;
A
#
# COMPACT_ATOMS: atom_id res chain seq x y z
N MET A 1 -9.12 -7.91 66.16
CA MET A 1 -9.83 -6.61 66.18
C MET A 1 -9.82 -6.10 64.75
N THR A 2 -10.78 -6.51 64.00
CA THR A 2 -11.98 -5.80 63.50
C THR A 2 -11.69 -4.44 62.88
N ARG A 3 -11.73 -4.37 61.51
CA ARG A 3 -12.72 -3.54 60.82
C ARG A 3 -12.67 -3.77 59.30
N SER A 4 -13.66 -4.51 58.87
CA SER A 4 -14.17 -4.51 57.50
C SER A 4 -14.68 -3.11 57.15
N ILE A 5 -14.36 -2.61 55.98
CA ILE A 5 -15.13 -1.51 55.37
C ILE A 5 -15.56 -1.92 53.99
N ARG A 6 -16.87 -2.08 53.85
CA ARG A 6 -17.63 -2.16 52.62
C ARG A 6 -17.54 -0.84 51.89
N LEU A 7 -17.25 -0.87 50.61
CA LEU A 7 -17.68 0.18 49.67
C LEU A 7 -17.89 -0.46 48.29
N ILE A 8 -19.00 -1.14 48.15
CA ILE A 8 -19.63 -1.45 46.87
C ILE A 8 -21.03 -0.84 46.97
N THR A 9 -21.41 -0.12 45.98
CA THR A 9 -22.66 0.53 45.58
C THR A 9 -22.50 2.03 45.44
N THR A 10 -22.32 2.46 44.21
CA THR A 10 -23.11 3.48 43.48
C THR A 10 -22.31 3.96 42.25
N LEU A 11 -22.37 3.22 41.14
CA LEU A 11 -22.02 3.74 39.82
C LEU A 11 -22.90 3.08 38.74
N ALA A 12 -24.20 3.37 38.88
CA ALA A 12 -25.19 3.09 37.83
C ALA A 12 -26.16 4.28 37.83
N ALA A 13 -25.97 5.20 36.94
CA ALA A 13 -26.89 6.17 36.36
C ALA A 13 -26.18 7.49 35.98
N LEU A 14 -25.49 7.47 34.86
CA LEU A 14 -25.20 8.69 34.07
C LEU A 14 -24.86 8.27 32.60
N LEU A 15 -25.82 7.57 32.00
CA LEU A 15 -25.85 7.30 30.56
C LEU A 15 -27.16 7.81 30.01
N LEU A 16 -27.29 9.14 29.89
CA LEU A 16 -28.30 9.77 29.02
C LEU A 16 -27.88 11.23 28.83
N GLY A 17 -27.45 11.54 27.62
CA GLY A 17 -27.28 12.93 27.18
C GLY A 17 -25.96 13.30 26.54
N CYS A 18 -25.37 12.42 25.71
CA CYS A 18 -24.45 12.90 24.67
C CYS A 18 -25.27 13.14 23.40
N THR A 19 -25.81 14.35 23.28
CA THR A 19 -26.27 14.91 22.03
C THR A 19 -25.08 14.89 21.04
N ASN A 20 -25.33 14.36 19.88
CA ASN A 20 -24.47 14.29 18.72
C ASN A 20 -23.82 15.67 18.43
N SER A 21 -22.68 15.95 19.02
CA SER A 21 -21.81 17.04 18.57
C SER A 21 -21.11 16.52 17.35
N GLY A 22 -21.50 17.02 16.18
CA GLY A 22 -20.98 16.64 14.88
C GLY A 22 -19.47 16.56 14.89
N SER A 23 -18.91 15.40 14.58
CA SER A 23 -17.50 15.23 14.27
C SER A 23 -17.24 15.92 12.94
N ALA A 24 -16.62 17.08 12.97
CA ALA A 24 -16.10 17.72 11.78
C ALA A 24 -15.02 16.81 11.19
N GLY A 25 -15.31 16.17 10.03
CA GLY A 25 -14.24 15.55 9.27
C GLY A 25 -14.51 14.29 8.46
N ALA A 26 -15.52 13.51 8.73
CA ALA A 26 -15.86 12.40 7.83
C ALA A 26 -16.83 12.89 6.75
N ALA A 27 -16.50 12.67 5.47
CA ALA A 27 -17.44 12.95 4.39
C ALA A 27 -18.77 12.20 4.64
N GLU A 28 -19.89 12.91 4.62
CA GLU A 28 -21.20 12.31 4.81
C GLU A 28 -21.57 11.52 3.55
N VAL A 29 -21.57 10.20 3.67
CA VAL A 29 -21.90 9.32 2.55
C VAL A 29 -23.41 9.24 2.41
N PRO A 30 -24.00 9.59 1.25
CA PRO A 30 -25.43 9.46 1.01
C PRO A 30 -25.91 8.02 1.25
N ALA A 31 -27.10 7.87 1.86
CA ALA A 31 -27.67 6.55 2.12
C ALA A 31 -27.81 5.71 0.83
N TRP A 32 -28.22 6.37 -0.28
CA TRP A 32 -28.31 5.77 -1.59
C TRP A 32 -27.71 6.70 -2.67
N ARG A 33 -26.98 6.09 -3.61
CA ARG A 33 -26.42 6.78 -4.78
C ARG A 33 -26.50 5.86 -6.00
N VAL A 34 -26.88 6.41 -7.14
CA VAL A 34 -26.93 5.72 -8.43
C VAL A 34 -25.88 6.35 -9.35
N LEU A 35 -24.91 5.57 -9.80
CA LEU A 35 -23.89 6.04 -10.74
C LEU A 35 -24.24 5.54 -12.15
N HIS A 36 -24.37 6.46 -13.12
CA HIS A 36 -24.43 6.14 -14.53
C HIS A 36 -23.02 6.25 -15.11
N VAL A 37 -22.55 5.18 -15.77
CA VAL A 37 -21.19 5.09 -16.31
C VAL A 37 -21.23 4.66 -17.78
N GLY A 38 -20.41 5.29 -18.63
CA GLY A 38 -20.36 4.94 -20.06
C GLY A 38 -19.68 3.59 -20.30
N HIS A 39 -18.61 3.33 -19.58
CA HIS A 39 -17.84 2.09 -19.65
C HIS A 39 -17.48 1.58 -18.27
N LEU A 40 -17.64 0.27 -18.03
CA LEU A 40 -17.38 -0.36 -16.73
C LEU A 40 -16.41 -1.53 -16.87
N LEU A 41 -15.19 -1.38 -16.34
CA LEU A 41 -14.23 -2.47 -16.15
C LEU A 41 -14.45 -3.09 -14.76
N ALA A 42 -15.55 -3.83 -14.61
CA ALA A 42 -16.00 -4.38 -13.33
C ALA A 42 -15.00 -5.38 -12.72
N GLU A 43 -14.39 -6.21 -13.57
CA GLU A 43 -13.41 -7.22 -13.18
C GLU A 43 -12.18 -7.08 -14.09
N PRO A 44 -11.14 -6.35 -13.65
CA PRO A 44 -9.91 -6.19 -14.41
C PRO A 44 -9.28 -7.54 -14.82
N GLY A 45 -8.95 -7.64 -16.11
CA GLY A 45 -8.56 -8.90 -16.77
C GLY A 45 -9.66 -9.52 -17.60
N LYS A 46 -10.93 -9.07 -17.46
CA LYS A 46 -12.04 -9.36 -18.38
C LYS A 46 -12.38 -8.13 -19.24
N PRO A 47 -13.09 -8.28 -20.36
CA PRO A 47 -13.51 -7.15 -21.19
C PRO A 47 -14.38 -6.14 -20.40
N ALA A 48 -14.21 -4.86 -20.71
CA ALA A 48 -15.08 -3.82 -20.19
C ALA A 48 -16.52 -4.00 -20.70
N ARG A 49 -17.50 -3.65 -19.87
CA ARG A 49 -18.91 -3.55 -20.25
C ARG A 49 -19.17 -2.12 -20.77
N GLY A 50 -20.17 -1.96 -21.62
CA GLY A 50 -20.67 -0.64 -22.03
C GLY A 50 -21.44 0.06 -20.91
N ALA A 51 -22.37 0.94 -21.29
CA ALA A 51 -23.21 1.70 -20.37
C ALA A 51 -23.75 0.82 -19.24
N SER A 52 -23.56 1.26 -18.01
CA SER A 52 -23.91 0.50 -16.80
C SER A 52 -24.43 1.43 -15.71
N THR A 53 -25.20 0.85 -14.80
CA THR A 53 -25.65 1.52 -13.56
C THR A 53 -25.06 0.81 -12.37
N ILE A 54 -24.35 1.55 -11.49
CA ILE A 54 -23.84 1.05 -10.21
C ILE A 54 -24.70 1.67 -9.13
N VAL A 55 -25.35 0.83 -8.34
CA VAL A 55 -26.18 1.26 -7.20
C VAL A 55 -25.37 1.11 -5.92
N LEU A 56 -25.27 2.18 -5.14
CA LEU A 56 -24.56 2.20 -3.87
C LEU A 56 -25.54 2.38 -2.72
N GLN A 57 -25.33 1.62 -1.65
CA GLN A 57 -25.99 1.81 -0.37
C GLN A 57 -24.93 2.13 0.69
N GLY A 58 -24.89 3.37 1.13
CA GLY A 58 -23.85 3.85 2.01
C GLY A 58 -22.44 3.59 1.41
N THR A 59 -21.62 2.84 2.10
CA THR A 59 -20.23 2.57 1.73
C THR A 59 -20.04 1.40 0.74
N ARG A 60 -21.14 0.68 0.38
CA ARG A 60 -21.05 -0.56 -0.40
C ARG A 60 -21.81 -0.50 -1.73
N ILE A 61 -21.34 -1.31 -2.66
CA ILE A 61 -22.05 -1.58 -3.91
C ILE A 61 -23.23 -2.50 -3.61
N HIS A 62 -24.45 -2.01 -3.86
CA HIS A 62 -25.67 -2.78 -3.69
C HIS A 62 -25.96 -3.65 -4.92
N ALA A 63 -25.87 -3.07 -6.11
CA ALA A 63 -26.11 -3.78 -7.36
C ALA A 63 -25.35 -3.15 -8.54
N VAL A 64 -25.17 -3.94 -9.62
CA VAL A 64 -24.61 -3.49 -10.90
C VAL A 64 -25.51 -3.98 -12.03
N HIS A 65 -26.00 -3.06 -12.87
CA HIS A 65 -26.89 -3.35 -13.97
C HIS A 65 -26.30 -2.89 -15.31
N SER A 66 -26.68 -3.57 -16.39
CA SER A 66 -26.41 -3.11 -17.76
C SER A 66 -27.39 -1.99 -18.16
N GLY A 67 -26.88 -1.01 -18.92
CA GLY A 67 -27.61 0.20 -19.33
C GLY A 67 -27.83 1.19 -18.18
N HIS A 68 -28.20 2.44 -18.54
CA HIS A 68 -28.54 3.45 -17.53
C HIS A 68 -29.99 3.20 -17.09
N ARG A 69 -30.18 3.13 -15.76
CA ARG A 69 -31.47 2.92 -15.11
C ARG A 69 -31.74 4.02 -14.11
N ALA A 70 -32.90 4.64 -14.16
CA ALA A 70 -33.36 5.62 -13.20
C ALA A 70 -33.68 4.92 -11.83
N PRO A 71 -33.56 5.62 -10.69
CA PRO A 71 -33.84 5.04 -9.38
C PRO A 71 -35.21 4.37 -9.26
N GLU A 72 -36.23 4.95 -9.91
CA GLU A 72 -37.65 4.49 -9.84
C GLU A 72 -37.88 3.08 -10.42
N VAL A 73 -36.96 2.60 -11.26
CA VAL A 73 -37.03 1.25 -11.85
C VAL A 73 -36.09 0.25 -11.22
N LEU A 74 -35.43 0.64 -10.13
CA LEU A 74 -34.47 -0.19 -9.37
C LEU A 74 -35.11 -0.71 -8.08
N ASP A 75 -35.21 -2.02 -7.93
CA ASP A 75 -35.84 -2.66 -6.78
C ASP A 75 -35.14 -2.26 -5.46
N GLY A 76 -35.94 -1.75 -4.50
CA GLY A 76 -35.45 -1.37 -3.20
C GLY A 76 -34.64 -0.06 -3.13
N VAL A 77 -34.51 0.66 -4.24
CA VAL A 77 -33.82 1.95 -4.31
C VAL A 77 -34.84 3.08 -4.18
N PRO A 78 -34.69 4.06 -3.27
CA PRO A 78 -35.56 5.23 -3.19
C PRO A 78 -35.55 6.03 -4.49
N ALA A 79 -36.73 6.53 -4.90
CA ALA A 79 -36.84 7.32 -6.13
C ALA A 79 -36.08 8.65 -6.11
N ASP A 80 -35.79 9.16 -4.91
CA ASP A 80 -35.00 10.36 -4.64
C ASP A 80 -33.51 10.08 -4.41
N ALA A 81 -33.04 8.86 -4.70
CA ALA A 81 -31.61 8.52 -4.59
C ALA A 81 -30.75 9.46 -5.46
N LEU A 82 -29.62 9.90 -4.93
CA LEU A 82 -28.72 10.80 -5.65
C LEU A 82 -28.16 10.12 -6.90
N VAL A 83 -28.49 10.68 -8.07
CA VAL A 83 -27.95 10.22 -9.36
C VAL A 83 -26.71 11.02 -9.71
N VAL A 84 -25.60 10.34 -10.03
CA VAL A 84 -24.36 10.93 -10.52
C VAL A 84 -24.04 10.32 -11.89
N ASP A 85 -23.98 11.16 -12.92
CA ASP A 85 -23.61 10.75 -14.27
C ASP A 85 -22.11 11.01 -14.50
N LEU A 86 -21.37 9.94 -14.76
CA LEU A 86 -19.93 9.99 -15.05
C LEU A 86 -19.66 10.09 -16.57
N GLY A 87 -20.71 10.24 -17.38
CA GLY A 87 -20.63 10.39 -18.84
C GLY A 87 -19.95 9.18 -19.49
N ASP A 88 -19.10 9.47 -20.49
CA ASP A 88 -18.36 8.46 -21.26
C ASP A 88 -17.05 8.01 -20.59
N ALA A 89 -16.92 8.18 -19.27
CA ALA A 89 -15.75 7.75 -18.57
C ALA A 89 -15.67 6.21 -18.40
N TYR A 90 -14.45 5.70 -18.34
CA TYR A 90 -14.17 4.32 -17.94
C TYR A 90 -14.06 4.25 -16.42
N VAL A 91 -15.00 3.54 -15.81
CA VAL A 91 -15.02 3.29 -14.37
C VAL A 91 -14.43 1.92 -14.09
N LEU A 92 -13.58 1.84 -13.07
CA LEU A 92 -12.93 0.61 -12.62
C LEU A 92 -12.79 0.62 -11.10
N PRO A 93 -12.44 -0.53 -10.47
CA PRO A 93 -12.16 -0.57 -9.02
C PRO A 93 -11.07 0.43 -8.67
N GLY A 94 -11.12 0.98 -7.47
CA GLY A 94 -10.04 1.77 -6.91
C GLY A 94 -8.72 1.01 -6.95
N LEU A 95 -7.64 1.69 -7.32
CA LEU A 95 -6.31 1.10 -7.42
C LEU A 95 -5.73 0.79 -6.05
N ILE A 96 -4.89 -0.23 -6.01
CA ILE A 96 -4.21 -0.71 -4.80
C ILE A 96 -2.70 -0.66 -5.04
N ASP A 97 -1.97 0.01 -4.16
CA ASP A 97 -0.51 0.01 -4.13
C ASP A 97 -0.01 -0.82 -2.94
N SER A 98 0.60 -1.96 -3.23
CA SER A 98 1.02 -2.91 -2.20
C SER A 98 2.36 -2.58 -1.54
N HIS A 99 3.00 -1.47 -1.92
CA HIS A 99 4.29 -1.07 -1.37
C HIS A 99 4.49 0.45 -1.41
N VAL A 100 4.28 1.12 -0.29
CA VAL A 100 4.55 2.55 -0.11
C VAL A 100 5.25 2.81 1.23
N HIS A 101 5.87 4.01 1.35
CA HIS A 101 6.42 4.60 2.57
C HIS A 101 5.86 6.01 2.74
N LEU A 102 4.78 6.16 3.49
CA LEU A 102 4.00 7.40 3.54
C LEU A 102 4.73 8.57 4.21
N THR A 103 5.66 8.31 5.13
CA THR A 103 6.40 9.36 5.85
C THR A 103 7.46 10.03 4.98
N SER A 104 7.89 9.42 3.88
CA SER A 104 8.99 9.90 3.05
C SER A 104 8.55 10.34 1.66
N ASP A 105 9.13 11.44 1.18
CA ASP A 105 9.09 11.89 -0.23
C ASP A 105 10.48 12.48 -0.61
N THR A 106 11.48 12.25 0.24
CA THR A 106 12.88 12.73 0.14
C THR A 106 13.86 11.56 0.04
N ALA A 107 15.13 11.84 -0.26
CA ALA A 107 16.17 10.82 -0.33
C ALA A 107 17.59 11.39 -0.25
N GLY A 108 18.59 10.50 -0.17
CA GLY A 108 20.00 10.86 -0.05
C GLY A 108 20.25 11.64 1.24
N VAL A 109 21.09 12.67 1.18
CA VAL A 109 21.44 13.49 2.36
C VAL A 109 20.21 14.15 2.99
N GLN A 110 19.22 14.59 2.17
CA GLN A 110 18.03 15.21 2.74
C GLN A 110 17.22 14.24 3.61
N ALA A 111 17.09 12.97 3.23
CA ALA A 111 16.41 11.98 4.06
C ALA A 111 17.11 11.79 5.41
N LEU A 112 18.45 11.80 5.44
CA LEU A 112 19.23 11.75 6.71
C LEU A 112 19.07 13.01 7.56
N VAL A 113 18.94 14.17 6.93
CA VAL A 113 18.66 15.42 7.66
C VAL A 113 17.25 15.37 8.25
N ASP A 114 16.27 14.91 7.48
CA ASP A 114 14.88 14.78 7.92
C ASP A 114 14.77 13.82 9.12
N GLU A 115 15.51 12.70 9.11
CA GLU A 115 15.59 11.71 10.21
C GLU A 115 15.97 12.34 11.55
N VAL A 116 16.89 13.30 11.54
CA VAL A 116 17.41 13.94 12.77
C VAL A 116 16.78 15.30 13.07
N THR A 117 15.98 15.87 12.19
CA THR A 117 15.41 17.22 12.36
C THR A 117 13.90 17.22 12.45
N LEU A 118 13.21 16.22 11.86
CA LEU A 118 11.75 16.13 11.88
C LEU A 118 11.31 15.34 13.11
N SER A 119 10.48 15.97 13.93
CA SER A 119 9.80 15.25 15.02
C SER A 119 8.70 14.33 14.48
N PRO A 120 8.32 13.24 15.20
CA PRO A 120 7.22 12.38 14.78
C PRO A 120 5.90 13.11 14.44
N PRO A 121 5.48 14.17 15.17
CA PRO A 121 4.34 14.98 14.75
C PRO A 121 4.52 15.69 13.40
N ALA A 122 5.73 16.17 13.06
CA ALA A 122 5.99 16.78 11.76
C ALA A 122 5.91 15.74 10.64
N GLN A 123 6.52 14.57 10.83
CA GLN A 123 6.42 13.43 9.91
C GLN A 123 4.96 12.98 9.69
N ALA A 124 4.11 13.07 10.72
CA ALA A 124 2.69 12.74 10.60
C ALA A 124 1.94 13.68 9.65
N PHE A 125 2.27 14.98 9.63
CA PHE A 125 1.71 15.91 8.67
C PHE A 125 2.20 15.65 7.25
N ASP A 126 3.48 15.34 7.07
CA ASP A 126 4.02 14.96 5.75
C ASP A 126 3.37 13.66 5.24
N ALA A 127 3.23 12.67 6.09
CA ALA A 127 2.54 11.43 5.79
C ALA A 127 1.06 11.65 5.40
N ALA A 128 0.35 12.57 6.06
CA ALA A 128 -1.03 12.92 5.70
C ALA A 128 -1.11 13.59 4.33
N VAL A 129 -0.16 14.48 3.99
CA VAL A 129 -0.05 15.10 2.65
C VAL A 129 0.21 14.03 1.59
N ASN A 130 1.13 13.10 1.83
CA ASN A 130 1.47 12.03 0.91
C ASN A 130 0.31 11.03 0.72
N ALA A 131 -0.37 10.65 1.80
CA ALA A 131 -1.58 9.83 1.74
C ALA A 131 -2.68 10.49 0.88
N ARG A 132 -2.91 11.79 1.07
CA ARG A 132 -3.88 12.53 0.26
C ARG A 132 -3.49 12.57 -1.22
N LYS A 133 -2.21 12.83 -1.56
CA LYS A 133 -1.71 12.78 -2.96
C LYS A 133 -1.98 11.42 -3.58
N THR A 134 -1.68 10.34 -2.86
CA THR A 134 -1.85 8.94 -3.30
C THR A 134 -3.32 8.60 -3.55
N LEU A 135 -4.23 8.98 -2.63
CA LEU A 135 -5.68 8.81 -2.85
C LEU A 135 -6.17 9.55 -4.09
N LEU A 136 -5.79 10.82 -4.25
CA LEU A 136 -6.23 11.65 -5.38
C LEU A 136 -5.63 11.22 -6.74
N ALA A 137 -4.58 10.39 -6.71
CA ALA A 137 -4.04 9.69 -7.87
C ALA A 137 -4.83 8.41 -8.21
N GLY A 138 -5.85 8.05 -7.40
CA GLY A 138 -6.72 6.89 -7.66
C GLY A 138 -6.42 5.65 -6.84
N PHE A 139 -5.41 5.68 -5.98
CA PHE A 139 -5.06 4.56 -5.10
C PHE A 139 -5.89 4.64 -3.82
N THR A 140 -6.98 3.89 -3.77
CA THR A 140 -7.93 3.89 -2.66
C THR A 140 -7.50 3.01 -1.49
N THR A 141 -6.56 2.11 -1.71
CA THR A 141 -5.93 1.26 -0.69
C THR A 141 -4.43 1.20 -0.92
N VAL A 142 -3.66 1.24 0.17
CA VAL A 142 -2.21 1.07 0.14
C VAL A 142 -1.74 0.12 1.25
N ARG A 143 -0.60 -0.55 1.01
CA ARG A 143 0.15 -1.26 2.06
C ARG A 143 1.44 -0.47 2.33
N ASN A 144 1.51 0.13 3.52
CA ASN A 144 2.68 0.85 3.99
C ASN A 144 3.67 -0.13 4.61
N LEU A 145 4.87 -0.23 4.04
CA LEU A 145 5.84 -1.27 4.39
C LEU A 145 7.04 -0.78 5.18
N GLY A 146 6.73 -0.04 6.23
CA GLY A 146 7.70 0.32 7.24
C GLY A 146 7.99 1.81 7.30
N ASP A 147 7.68 2.36 8.46
CA ASP A 147 8.02 3.70 8.90
C ASP A 147 8.23 3.66 10.43
N GLY A 148 8.99 4.64 10.95
CA GLY A 148 9.32 4.70 12.38
C GLY A 148 8.20 5.26 13.28
N ASP A 149 8.41 5.20 14.57
CA ASP A 149 7.70 5.93 15.64
C ASP A 149 6.16 5.78 15.69
N GLY A 150 5.59 4.82 14.96
CA GLY A 150 4.15 4.61 14.90
C GLY A 150 3.36 5.71 14.18
N VAL A 151 4.04 6.56 13.42
CA VAL A 151 3.44 7.69 12.69
C VAL A 151 2.37 7.22 11.72
N THR A 152 2.66 6.21 10.91
CA THR A 152 1.73 5.70 9.90
C THR A 152 0.61 4.86 10.48
N LEU A 153 0.84 4.17 11.60
CA LEU A 153 -0.23 3.53 12.38
C LEU A 153 -1.24 4.57 12.88
N ALA A 154 -0.75 5.70 13.42
CA ALA A 154 -1.62 6.79 13.86
C ALA A 154 -2.38 7.43 12.68
N LEU A 155 -1.72 7.62 11.54
CA LEU A 155 -2.34 8.11 10.30
C LEU A 155 -3.41 7.16 9.77
N ARG A 156 -3.14 5.85 9.73
CA ARG A 156 -4.10 4.81 9.37
C ARG A 156 -5.39 4.94 10.20
N ASP A 157 -5.21 5.02 11.52
CA ASP A 157 -6.33 5.11 12.45
C ASP A 157 -7.08 6.46 12.31
N ALA A 158 -6.36 7.54 12.06
CA ALA A 158 -6.96 8.85 11.78
C ALA A 158 -7.78 8.85 10.47
N ILE A 159 -7.28 8.21 9.40
CA ILE A 159 -8.01 8.06 8.14
C ILE A 159 -9.24 7.17 8.32
N ALA A 160 -9.12 6.06 9.05
CA ALA A 160 -10.25 5.17 9.35
C ALA A 160 -11.34 5.87 10.19
N ALA A 161 -10.94 6.77 11.07
CA ALA A 161 -11.86 7.58 11.89
C ALA A 161 -12.40 8.83 11.18
N GLY A 162 -12.04 9.06 9.89
CA GLY A 162 -12.45 10.26 9.13
C GLY A 162 -11.78 11.57 9.57
N LYS A 163 -10.72 11.50 10.37
CA LYS A 163 -9.97 12.69 10.85
C LYS A 163 -8.90 13.16 9.85
N ALA A 164 -8.53 12.32 8.91
CA ALA A 164 -7.57 12.64 7.86
C ALA A 164 -8.05 12.07 6.51
N ILE A 165 -7.67 12.71 5.41
CA ILE A 165 -7.97 12.27 4.05
C ILE A 165 -6.81 11.43 3.53
N GLY A 166 -7.09 10.20 3.12
CA GLY A 166 -6.10 9.27 2.55
C GLY A 166 -6.75 7.97 2.08
N PRO A 167 -5.96 7.04 1.52
CA PRO A 167 -6.43 5.69 1.16
C PRO A 167 -6.70 4.86 2.42
N ARG A 168 -7.31 3.69 2.25
CA ARG A 168 -7.24 2.63 3.27
C ARG A 168 -5.79 2.18 3.39
N VAL A 169 -5.25 2.21 4.60
CA VAL A 169 -3.86 1.83 4.86
C VAL A 169 -3.82 0.49 5.59
N LEU A 170 -3.01 -0.45 5.08
CA LEU A 170 -2.51 -1.60 5.83
C LEU A 170 -1.06 -1.30 6.19
N ASP A 171 -0.71 -1.37 7.45
CA ASP A 171 0.55 -0.85 7.97
C ASP A 171 1.43 -1.95 8.59
N ALA A 172 2.72 -1.93 8.27
CA ALA A 172 3.72 -2.83 8.84
C ALA A 172 4.34 -2.32 10.15
N GLY A 173 4.09 -1.06 10.51
CA GLY A 173 4.87 -0.41 11.57
C GLY A 173 6.34 -0.30 11.17
N THR A 174 7.26 -0.65 12.07
CA THR A 174 8.69 -0.62 11.77
C THR A 174 9.14 -1.95 11.13
N SER A 175 9.85 -1.87 10.01
CA SER A 175 10.39 -3.05 9.32
C SER A 175 11.45 -3.74 10.16
N ILE A 176 11.41 -5.08 10.23
CA ILE A 176 12.37 -5.89 11.00
C ILE A 176 13.67 -6.06 10.20
N SER A 177 14.80 -5.98 10.87
CA SER A 177 16.15 -6.19 10.32
C SER A 177 17.01 -7.00 11.28
N VAL A 178 18.07 -7.60 10.76
CA VAL A 178 19.21 -8.01 11.59
C VAL A 178 20.11 -6.79 11.85
N THR A 179 20.93 -6.83 12.90
CA THR A 179 21.95 -5.80 13.15
C THR A 179 22.86 -5.64 11.92
N ALA A 180 23.13 -4.41 11.53
CA ALA A 180 23.83 -4.05 10.31
C ALA A 180 23.13 -4.50 9.00
N GLY A 181 21.86 -4.91 9.05
CA GLY A 181 21.03 -5.23 7.88
C GLY A 181 20.43 -3.99 7.23
N HIS A 182 19.75 -4.17 6.10
CA HIS A 182 19.22 -3.06 5.28
C HIS A 182 18.27 -2.12 6.02
N MET A 183 17.44 -2.65 6.93
CA MET A 183 16.46 -1.88 7.71
C MET A 183 16.98 -1.50 9.10
N ASP A 184 18.29 -1.59 9.34
CA ASP A 184 18.93 -1.07 10.53
C ASP A 184 19.07 0.44 10.43
N GLY A 185 18.27 1.17 11.17
CA GLY A 185 18.23 2.64 11.18
C GLY A 185 19.52 3.28 11.73
N SER A 186 20.39 2.51 12.38
CA SER A 186 21.67 3.02 12.92
C SER A 186 22.73 3.26 11.84
N LEU A 187 22.54 2.68 10.64
CA LEU A 187 23.56 2.69 9.59
C LEU A 187 23.85 4.11 9.07
N GLY A 188 25.11 4.53 9.26
CA GLY A 188 25.61 5.82 8.81
C GLY A 188 25.48 6.94 9.82
N PHE A 189 24.92 6.68 11.00
CA PHE A 189 24.97 7.59 12.15
C PHE A 189 26.12 7.24 13.11
N ARG A 190 26.54 8.23 13.90
CA ARG A 190 27.51 8.02 14.97
C ARG A 190 26.88 7.19 16.08
N GLU A 191 27.64 6.30 16.70
CA GLU A 191 27.18 5.37 17.73
C GLU A 191 26.47 6.08 18.91
N ASP A 192 26.95 7.27 19.29
CA ASP A 192 26.36 8.07 20.36
C ASP A 192 24.98 8.67 20.03
N LEU A 193 24.51 8.56 18.80
CA LEU A 193 23.18 8.97 18.38
C LEU A 193 22.19 7.79 18.34
N HIS A 194 22.63 6.54 18.39
CA HIS A 194 21.77 5.38 18.23
C HIS A 194 20.66 5.33 19.29
N ASP A 195 21.00 5.52 20.57
CA ASP A 195 20.01 5.53 21.66
C ASP A 195 19.02 6.71 21.53
N ALA A 196 19.51 7.86 21.08
CA ALA A 196 18.68 9.05 20.93
C ALA A 196 17.69 8.93 19.78
N LEU A 197 17.99 8.13 18.75
CA LEU A 197 17.16 7.89 17.59
C LEU A 197 16.27 6.65 17.73
N ASP A 198 16.35 5.93 18.87
CA ASP A 198 15.62 4.68 19.15
C ASP A 198 15.66 3.65 17.99
N VAL A 199 16.81 3.56 17.33
CA VAL A 199 17.00 2.81 16.08
C VAL A 199 17.08 1.29 16.28
N HIS A 200 17.00 0.78 17.51
CA HIS A 200 17.21 -0.64 17.82
C HIS A 200 15.91 -1.45 17.94
N ASP A 201 14.76 -0.79 17.95
CA ASP A 201 13.48 -1.41 18.27
C ASP A 201 13.02 -2.47 17.26
N ASN A 202 13.55 -2.42 16.05
CA ASN A 202 13.21 -3.32 14.95
C ASN A 202 14.29 -4.38 14.68
N LEU A 203 15.39 -4.37 15.41
CA LEU A 203 16.48 -5.31 15.19
C LEU A 203 16.18 -6.67 15.84
N CYS A 204 16.66 -7.74 15.20
CA CYS A 204 16.63 -9.07 15.75
C CYS A 204 17.81 -9.91 15.29
N ASP A 205 18.52 -10.51 16.23
CA ASP A 205 19.63 -11.43 15.98
C ASP A 205 19.33 -12.77 16.66
N GLY A 206 19.20 -13.82 15.87
CA GLY A 206 18.84 -15.15 16.33
C GLY A 206 17.32 -15.38 16.48
N ILE A 207 16.94 -16.64 16.57
CA ILE A 207 15.57 -17.15 16.50
C ILE A 207 14.63 -16.48 17.53
N ASP A 208 15.06 -16.46 18.82
CA ASP A 208 14.18 -15.99 19.89
C ASP A 208 13.99 -14.48 19.84
N ASP A 209 15.02 -13.76 19.43
CA ASP A 209 14.97 -12.32 19.27
C ASP A 209 14.06 -11.92 18.09
N CYS A 210 14.14 -12.64 16.96
CA CYS A 210 13.28 -12.42 15.82
C CYS A 210 11.80 -12.72 16.15
N ARG A 211 11.51 -13.76 16.95
CA ARG A 211 10.17 -13.99 17.49
C ARG A 211 9.69 -12.83 18.37
N ARG A 212 10.56 -12.27 19.20
CA ARG A 212 10.28 -11.11 20.04
C ARG A 212 9.96 -9.89 19.16
N ALA A 213 10.77 -9.60 18.15
CA ALA A 213 10.56 -8.47 17.25
C ALA A 213 9.19 -8.53 16.55
N VAL A 214 8.79 -9.69 16.01
CA VAL A 214 7.45 -9.87 15.43
C VAL A 214 6.34 -9.60 16.44
N ARG A 215 6.43 -10.19 17.65
CA ARG A 215 5.42 -9.99 18.71
C ARG A 215 5.31 -8.53 19.12
N ARG A 216 6.40 -7.79 19.10
CA ARG A 216 6.43 -6.35 19.36
C ARG A 216 5.63 -5.59 18.30
N GLN A 217 5.85 -5.84 17.00
CA GLN A 217 5.07 -5.22 15.93
C GLN A 217 3.59 -5.60 16.04
N VAL A 218 3.27 -6.88 16.27
CA VAL A 218 1.89 -7.33 16.50
C VAL A 218 1.25 -6.58 17.69
N GLY A 219 1.99 -6.40 18.78
CA GLY A 219 1.53 -5.64 19.95
C GLY A 219 1.25 -4.16 19.66
N ARG A 220 1.90 -3.58 18.66
CA ARG A 220 1.62 -2.22 18.16
C ARG A 220 0.38 -2.14 17.27
N GLY A 221 -0.20 -3.28 16.87
CA GLY A 221 -1.43 -3.33 16.05
C GLY A 221 -1.18 -3.26 14.56
N VAL A 222 -0.02 -3.73 14.07
CA VAL A 222 0.27 -3.79 12.63
C VAL A 222 -0.66 -4.74 11.89
N ASP A 223 -0.85 -4.49 10.58
CA ASP A 223 -1.66 -5.32 9.69
C ASP A 223 -0.83 -6.40 8.99
N VAL A 224 0.45 -6.13 8.76
CA VAL A 224 1.41 -6.96 8.04
C VAL A 224 2.76 -6.91 8.74
N ILE A 225 3.60 -7.94 8.54
CA ILE A 225 5.00 -7.91 8.97
C ILE A 225 5.89 -7.65 7.76
N LYS A 226 6.83 -6.73 7.89
CA LYS A 226 7.88 -6.46 6.89
C LYS A 226 9.23 -6.79 7.47
N PHE A 227 10.08 -7.47 6.69
CA PHE A 227 11.52 -7.59 7.00
C PHE A 227 12.39 -7.55 5.75
N ALA A 228 13.70 -7.41 5.92
CA ALA A 228 14.67 -7.46 4.85
C ALA A 228 15.46 -8.76 4.89
N SER A 229 15.50 -9.49 3.76
CA SER A 229 16.36 -10.68 3.61
C SER A 229 17.70 -10.38 2.97
N THR A 230 17.81 -9.23 2.28
CA THR A 230 19.04 -8.78 1.60
C THR A 230 19.37 -7.34 1.94
N GLY A 231 20.58 -6.91 1.58
CA GLY A 231 20.90 -5.49 1.48
C GLY A 231 20.05 -4.77 0.43
N GLY A 232 20.01 -3.44 0.53
CA GLY A 232 19.23 -2.57 -0.35
C GLY A 232 20.09 -1.57 -1.13
N VAL A 233 19.48 -0.97 -2.14
CA VAL A 233 20.16 0.01 -3.01
C VAL A 233 20.59 1.24 -2.22
N ASN A 234 19.75 1.73 -1.31
CA ASN A 234 20.01 2.95 -0.55
C ASN A 234 20.84 2.72 0.72
N SER A 235 21.04 1.47 1.17
CA SER A 235 21.81 1.19 2.39
C SER A 235 23.32 1.35 2.19
N ARG A 236 23.98 1.83 3.25
CA ARG A 236 25.44 2.09 3.29
C ARG A 236 26.20 0.88 3.84
N ILE A 237 25.92 -0.31 3.33
CA ILE A 237 26.49 -1.56 3.83
C ILE A 237 27.41 -2.16 2.79
N GLY A 238 28.64 -2.50 3.16
CA GLY A 238 29.62 -3.11 2.28
C GLY A 238 29.25 -4.50 1.76
N ALA A 239 28.27 -5.21 2.38
CA ALA A 239 27.75 -6.48 1.91
C ALA A 239 26.88 -6.38 0.63
N GLY A 240 26.63 -5.17 0.13
CA GLY A 240 25.89 -4.96 -1.12
C GLY A 240 24.42 -5.36 -1.04
N ILE A 241 23.96 -6.17 -1.99
CA ILE A 241 22.55 -6.57 -2.16
C ILE A 241 22.31 -8.07 -1.90
N GLY A 242 23.28 -8.80 -1.39
CA GLY A 242 23.19 -10.22 -1.06
C GLY A 242 22.43 -10.48 0.23
N GLN A 243 22.24 -11.76 0.55
CA GLN A 243 21.54 -12.22 1.74
C GLN A 243 22.20 -11.68 3.03
N GLN A 244 21.39 -11.23 3.98
CA GLN A 244 21.84 -10.67 5.27
C GLN A 244 21.23 -11.37 6.50
N ILE A 245 20.19 -12.20 6.32
CA ILE A 245 19.51 -12.92 7.39
C ILE A 245 19.72 -14.44 7.23
N PHE A 246 19.91 -15.16 8.33
CA PHE A 246 19.93 -16.62 8.28
C PHE A 246 18.55 -17.20 8.02
N GLU A 247 18.49 -18.41 7.44
CA GLU A 247 17.21 -19.06 7.11
C GLU A 247 16.37 -19.35 8.35
N ASP A 248 16.98 -19.69 9.47
CA ASP A 248 16.28 -19.98 10.73
C ASP A 248 15.71 -18.70 11.38
N GLU A 249 16.38 -17.58 11.27
CA GLU A 249 15.86 -16.25 11.68
C GLU A 249 14.68 -15.82 10.82
N ALA A 250 14.81 -15.89 9.49
CA ALA A 250 13.72 -15.60 8.56
C ALA A 250 12.52 -16.51 8.82
N ARG A 251 12.76 -17.81 9.08
CA ARG A 251 11.73 -18.77 9.44
C ARG A 251 11.03 -18.40 10.75
N ALA A 252 11.78 -17.97 11.76
CA ALA A 252 11.23 -17.54 13.04
C ALA A 252 10.32 -16.31 12.88
N ILE A 253 10.68 -15.37 11.99
CA ILE A 253 9.83 -14.22 11.66
C ILE A 253 8.53 -14.68 11.01
N VAL A 254 8.62 -15.47 9.92
CA VAL A 254 7.45 -15.87 9.12
C VAL A 254 6.49 -16.75 9.93
N GLU A 255 6.99 -17.78 10.60
CA GLU A 255 6.16 -18.67 11.44
C GLU A 255 5.45 -17.88 12.56
N THR A 256 6.17 -16.93 13.21
CA THR A 256 5.57 -16.13 14.27
C THR A 256 4.50 -15.18 13.71
N ALA A 257 4.74 -14.54 12.57
CA ALA A 257 3.75 -13.69 11.91
C ALA A 257 2.48 -14.48 11.53
N HIS A 258 2.64 -15.64 10.92
CA HIS A 258 1.53 -16.52 10.52
C HIS A 258 0.74 -17.06 11.73
N LEU A 259 1.39 -17.33 12.87
CA LEU A 259 0.70 -17.67 14.13
C LEU A 259 -0.30 -16.59 14.53
N TYR A 260 0.03 -15.31 14.31
CA TYR A 260 -0.86 -14.16 14.53
C TYR A 260 -1.70 -13.80 13.29
N ARG A 261 -1.75 -14.67 12.27
CA ARG A 261 -2.49 -14.45 11.01
C ARG A 261 -2.08 -13.17 10.28
N LYS A 262 -0.81 -12.77 10.42
CA LYS A 262 -0.24 -11.62 9.69
C LYS A 262 0.49 -12.14 8.48
N LYS A 263 0.24 -11.51 7.32
CA LYS A 263 1.03 -11.74 6.10
C LYS A 263 2.42 -11.15 6.25
N VAL A 264 3.37 -11.66 5.47
CA VAL A 264 4.77 -11.25 5.54
C VAL A 264 5.23 -10.75 4.17
N ALA A 265 5.71 -9.51 4.13
CA ALA A 265 6.34 -8.89 2.98
C ALA A 265 7.86 -8.85 3.18
N VAL A 266 8.64 -9.26 2.17
CA VAL A 266 10.08 -9.37 2.29
C VAL A 266 10.80 -8.54 1.24
N HIS A 267 11.60 -7.56 1.70
CA HIS A 267 12.55 -6.88 0.83
C HIS A 267 13.65 -7.85 0.41
N ALA A 268 13.86 -8.01 -0.89
CA ALA A 268 14.93 -8.85 -1.43
C ALA A 268 15.38 -8.39 -2.81
N HIS A 269 16.68 -8.21 -3.00
CA HIS A 269 17.29 -7.95 -4.30
C HIS A 269 18.06 -9.17 -4.85
N GLY A 270 18.96 -9.75 -4.05
CA GLY A 270 19.76 -10.90 -4.41
C GLY A 270 18.95 -12.20 -4.53
N ALA A 271 19.33 -13.06 -5.47
CA ALA A 271 18.66 -14.33 -5.70
C ALA A 271 18.67 -15.26 -4.47
N ASP A 272 19.75 -15.23 -3.69
CA ASP A 272 19.94 -15.95 -2.44
C ASP A 272 18.88 -15.57 -1.40
N GLY A 273 18.72 -14.27 -1.13
CA GLY A 273 17.73 -13.77 -0.20
C GLY A 273 16.29 -13.94 -0.67
N ILE A 274 16.02 -13.81 -2.00
CA ILE A 274 14.71 -14.15 -2.59
C ILE A 274 14.38 -15.62 -2.29
N LEU A 275 15.33 -16.52 -2.54
CA LEU A 275 15.12 -17.95 -2.35
C LEU A 275 14.91 -18.31 -0.87
N VAL A 276 15.68 -17.72 0.05
CA VAL A 276 15.50 -17.92 1.49
C VAL A 276 14.11 -17.47 1.94
N ALA A 277 13.68 -16.27 1.56
CA ALA A 277 12.37 -15.75 1.92
C ALA A 277 11.21 -16.63 1.41
N LEU A 278 11.29 -17.09 0.17
CA LEU A 278 10.28 -17.99 -0.41
C LEU A 278 10.26 -19.37 0.26
N LYS A 279 11.42 -19.94 0.59
CA LYS A 279 11.51 -21.24 1.29
C LYS A 279 10.89 -21.22 2.66
N VAL A 280 10.96 -20.10 3.37
CA VAL A 280 10.36 -19.98 4.70
C VAL A 280 8.89 -19.59 4.68
N GLY A 281 8.30 -19.34 3.49
CA GLY A 281 6.88 -19.10 3.30
C GLY A 281 6.45 -17.64 3.32
N ALA A 282 7.30 -16.71 2.88
CA ALA A 282 6.91 -15.31 2.69
C ALA A 282 5.69 -15.17 1.75
N ASP A 283 4.79 -14.24 2.05
CA ASP A 283 3.57 -14.00 1.23
C ASP A 283 3.86 -13.11 0.02
N SER A 284 4.84 -12.21 0.11
CA SER A 284 5.31 -11.42 -1.03
C SER A 284 6.80 -11.13 -0.96
N ILE A 285 7.41 -11.02 -2.15
CA ILE A 285 8.76 -10.54 -2.35
C ILE A 285 8.70 -9.18 -3.02
N GLU A 286 9.24 -8.20 -2.34
CA GLU A 286 9.34 -6.82 -2.80
C GLU A 286 10.64 -6.62 -3.59
N HIS A 287 10.57 -5.89 -4.69
CA HIS A 287 11.65 -5.64 -5.66
C HIS A 287 12.08 -6.87 -6.47
N GLY A 288 12.50 -7.97 -5.83
CA GLY A 288 12.88 -9.22 -6.48
C GLY A 288 13.86 -9.06 -7.64
N THR A 289 14.83 -8.14 -7.53
CA THR A 289 15.58 -7.57 -8.65
C THR A 289 16.42 -8.58 -9.42
N LEU A 290 16.98 -9.59 -8.75
CA LEU A 290 17.77 -10.66 -9.36
C LEU A 290 17.04 -12.01 -9.30
N LEU A 291 15.71 -12.00 -9.54
CA LEU A 291 14.94 -13.24 -9.64
C LEU A 291 15.54 -14.16 -10.71
N ASP A 292 15.83 -15.40 -10.33
CA ASP A 292 16.31 -16.47 -11.18
C ASP A 292 15.31 -17.63 -11.32
N GLU A 293 15.67 -18.68 -12.05
CA GLU A 293 14.80 -19.84 -12.26
C GLU A 293 14.53 -20.62 -10.95
N ALA A 294 15.45 -20.59 -9.97
CA ALA A 294 15.23 -21.24 -8.67
C ALA A 294 14.19 -20.46 -7.86
N GLY A 295 14.30 -19.13 -7.85
CA GLY A 295 13.29 -18.25 -7.25
C GLY A 295 11.92 -18.39 -7.92
N VAL A 296 11.87 -18.45 -9.26
CA VAL A 296 10.62 -18.71 -10.01
C VAL A 296 9.97 -20.02 -9.56
N LYS A 297 10.75 -21.10 -9.49
CA LYS A 297 10.24 -22.40 -9.02
C LYS A 297 9.67 -22.31 -7.59
N ALA A 298 10.34 -21.58 -6.71
CA ALA A 298 9.89 -21.37 -5.34
C ALA A 298 8.61 -20.51 -5.27
N PHE A 299 8.48 -19.45 -6.08
CA PHE A 299 7.24 -18.68 -6.22
C PHE A 299 6.06 -19.55 -6.62
N LEU A 300 6.24 -20.37 -7.66
CA LEU A 300 5.17 -21.24 -8.17
C LEU A 300 4.77 -22.32 -7.17
N ALA A 301 5.70 -22.83 -6.38
CA ALA A 301 5.44 -23.84 -5.35
C ALA A 301 4.73 -23.24 -4.11
N GLY A 302 5.14 -22.04 -3.67
CA GLY A 302 4.62 -21.39 -2.47
C GLY A 302 3.40 -20.52 -2.73
N GLY A 303 3.17 -20.07 -3.97
CA GLY A 303 2.05 -19.19 -4.33
C GLY A 303 2.20 -17.75 -3.87
N ALA A 304 3.39 -17.33 -3.43
CA ALA A 304 3.71 -15.96 -3.06
C ALA A 304 3.54 -14.97 -4.22
N TYR A 305 3.40 -13.70 -3.89
CA TYR A 305 3.31 -12.62 -4.87
C TYR A 305 4.67 -11.95 -5.12
N TYR A 306 4.93 -11.61 -6.36
CA TYR A 306 6.03 -10.72 -6.76
C TYR A 306 5.51 -9.28 -6.88
N VAL A 307 6.17 -8.34 -6.17
CA VAL A 307 5.84 -6.90 -6.19
C VAL A 307 7.04 -6.14 -6.74
N PRO A 308 7.03 -5.74 -8.03
CA PRO A 308 8.25 -5.37 -8.77
C PRO A 308 8.84 -4.00 -8.43
N THR A 309 8.02 -3.03 -8.03
CA THR A 309 8.44 -1.65 -7.69
C THR A 309 9.42 -1.03 -8.69
N LEU A 310 9.06 -1.07 -9.97
CA LEU A 310 9.94 -0.56 -11.04
C LEU A 310 10.08 0.95 -11.00
N SER A 311 9.04 1.67 -10.55
CA SER A 311 8.97 3.14 -10.56
C SER A 311 10.03 3.82 -9.68
N VAL A 312 10.69 3.10 -8.77
CA VAL A 312 11.87 3.62 -8.04
C VAL A 312 12.96 4.16 -8.99
N VAL A 313 13.07 3.60 -10.20
CA VAL A 313 14.08 4.06 -11.17
C VAL A 313 13.81 5.47 -11.69
N ASN A 314 12.56 5.90 -11.73
CA ASN A 314 12.20 7.28 -12.08
C ASN A 314 12.72 8.24 -11.01
N GLY A 315 12.52 7.91 -9.73
CA GLY A 315 13.11 8.64 -8.61
C GLY A 315 14.64 8.68 -8.67
N TYR A 316 15.28 7.55 -8.95
CA TYR A 316 16.73 7.48 -9.08
C TYR A 316 17.26 8.32 -10.24
N ARG A 317 16.66 8.24 -11.44
CA ARG A 317 17.05 9.06 -12.61
C ARG A 317 16.93 10.56 -12.30
N GLU A 318 15.80 11.01 -11.75
CA GLU A 318 15.60 12.40 -11.38
C GLU A 318 16.65 12.91 -10.36
N ARG A 319 17.03 12.05 -9.41
CA ARG A 319 18.03 12.39 -8.38
C ARG A 319 19.45 12.45 -8.94
N LEU A 320 19.81 11.50 -9.82
CA LEU A 320 21.11 11.51 -10.50
C LEU A 320 21.28 12.76 -11.35
N GLU A 321 20.21 13.20 -12.04
CA GLU A 321 20.24 14.42 -12.86
C GLU A 321 20.36 15.68 -12.00
N LYS A 322 19.65 15.75 -10.87
CA LYS A 322 19.57 16.95 -10.02
C LYS A 322 20.75 17.10 -9.07
N ASN A 323 21.17 16.04 -8.42
CA ASN A 323 22.21 16.08 -7.39
C ASN A 323 22.82 14.69 -7.12
N ALA A 324 23.64 14.20 -8.01
CA ALA A 324 24.39 12.95 -7.80
C ALA A 324 25.30 13.01 -6.56
N GLY A 325 25.81 14.21 -6.20
CA GLY A 325 26.67 14.41 -5.03
C GLY A 325 25.99 14.21 -3.67
N ALA A 326 24.66 14.01 -3.64
CA ALA A 326 23.94 13.68 -2.41
C ALA A 326 24.13 12.21 -1.95
N TYR A 327 24.88 11.41 -2.69
CA TYR A 327 25.08 9.98 -2.43
C TYR A 327 26.55 9.62 -2.31
N THR A 328 26.87 8.59 -1.55
CA THR A 328 28.21 7.98 -1.58
C THR A 328 28.44 7.22 -2.90
N ASP A 329 29.70 7.04 -3.28
CA ASP A 329 30.06 6.30 -4.52
C ASP A 329 29.47 4.89 -4.53
N GLU A 330 29.43 4.22 -3.38
CA GLU A 330 28.83 2.88 -3.23
C GLU A 330 27.32 2.89 -3.54
N VAL A 331 26.58 3.84 -2.97
CA VAL A 331 25.13 3.99 -3.23
C VAL A 331 24.90 4.36 -4.70
N LEU A 332 25.72 5.26 -5.27
CA LEU A 332 25.64 5.62 -6.70
C LEU A 332 25.86 4.41 -7.61
N ALA A 333 26.82 3.55 -7.29
CA ALA A 333 27.07 2.34 -8.06
C ALA A 333 25.84 1.40 -8.05
N LYS A 334 25.21 1.20 -6.87
CA LYS A 334 23.99 0.39 -6.73
C LYS A 334 22.78 1.03 -7.43
N ILE A 335 22.63 2.35 -7.38
CA ILE A 335 21.58 3.07 -8.13
C ILE A 335 21.71 2.84 -9.63
N ARG A 336 22.93 3.04 -10.19
CA ARG A 336 23.20 2.81 -11.63
C ARG A 336 22.92 1.37 -12.02
N TRP A 337 23.39 0.42 -11.22
CA TRP A 337 23.10 -1.00 -11.40
C TRP A 337 21.59 -1.28 -11.39
N ARG A 338 20.83 -0.73 -10.42
CA ARG A 338 19.37 -0.96 -10.31
C ARG A 338 18.63 -0.43 -11.55
N VAL A 339 19.06 0.72 -12.09
CA VAL A 339 18.50 1.28 -13.34
C VAL A 339 18.78 0.37 -14.52
N GLU A 340 20.00 -0.19 -14.64
CA GLU A 340 20.41 -1.06 -15.74
C GLU A 340 19.67 -2.40 -15.78
N VAL A 341 19.39 -2.98 -14.61
CA VAL A 341 18.74 -4.30 -14.51
C VAL A 341 17.21 -4.23 -14.45
N THR A 342 16.64 -3.03 -14.47
CA THR A 342 15.18 -2.80 -14.34
C THR A 342 14.40 -3.66 -15.33
N GLY A 343 13.32 -4.27 -14.85
CA GLY A 343 12.36 -5.03 -15.65
C GLY A 343 12.78 -6.47 -15.99
N LYS A 344 14.07 -6.83 -15.92
CA LYS A 344 14.52 -8.20 -16.27
C LYS A 344 13.81 -9.29 -15.47
N SER A 345 13.66 -9.10 -14.17
CA SER A 345 12.95 -10.03 -13.29
C SER A 345 11.45 -10.05 -13.56
N LEU A 346 10.84 -8.90 -13.87
CA LEU A 346 9.42 -8.86 -14.25
C LEU A 346 9.17 -9.64 -15.52
N GLN A 347 10.01 -9.48 -16.56
CA GLN A 347 9.91 -10.25 -17.81
C GLN A 347 9.98 -11.75 -17.54
N LEU A 348 10.90 -12.22 -16.68
CA LEU A 348 11.00 -13.62 -16.30
C LEU A 348 9.75 -14.08 -15.54
N ALA A 349 9.29 -13.32 -14.55
CA ALA A 349 8.10 -13.62 -13.75
C ALA A 349 6.84 -13.74 -14.62
N VAL A 350 6.61 -12.79 -15.54
CA VAL A 350 5.49 -12.81 -16.50
C VAL A 350 5.56 -14.05 -17.39
N LYS A 351 6.73 -14.32 -17.98
CA LYS A 351 6.94 -15.49 -18.86
C LYS A 351 6.67 -16.81 -18.15
N ARG A 352 6.93 -16.89 -16.86
CA ARG A 352 6.78 -18.10 -16.04
C ARG A 352 5.45 -18.20 -15.31
N GLY A 353 4.59 -17.19 -15.38
CA GLY A 353 3.27 -17.18 -14.72
C GLY A 353 3.32 -17.01 -13.20
N VAL A 354 4.34 -16.33 -12.68
CA VAL A 354 4.41 -15.92 -11.27
C VAL A 354 3.29 -14.94 -10.98
N LYS A 355 2.63 -15.06 -9.81
CA LYS A 355 1.63 -14.09 -9.36
C LYS A 355 2.28 -12.72 -9.14
N ILE A 356 1.70 -11.67 -9.72
CA ILE A 356 2.21 -10.30 -9.61
C ILE A 356 1.14 -9.43 -8.95
N ALA A 357 1.56 -8.66 -7.96
CA ALA A 357 0.77 -7.56 -7.40
C ALA A 357 1.50 -6.23 -7.64
N PHE A 358 0.71 -5.18 -7.83
CA PHE A 358 1.21 -3.82 -8.06
C PHE A 358 1.78 -3.23 -6.76
N GLY A 359 2.93 -2.58 -6.86
CA GLY A 359 3.54 -1.80 -5.80
C GLY A 359 4.63 -0.90 -6.36
N THR A 360 4.81 0.29 -5.78
CA THR A 360 5.64 1.36 -6.35
C THR A 360 6.90 1.67 -5.57
N ASP A 361 6.91 1.37 -4.27
CA ASP A 361 7.89 1.91 -3.31
C ASP A 361 7.89 3.46 -3.31
N ALA A 362 6.66 4.05 -3.37
CA ALA A 362 6.49 5.49 -3.22
C ALA A 362 6.97 5.95 -1.85
N GLY A 363 7.81 6.97 -1.87
CA GLY A 363 8.74 7.38 -0.82
C GLY A 363 10.16 7.41 -1.42
N VAL A 364 10.54 6.36 -2.16
CA VAL A 364 11.70 6.37 -3.06
C VAL A 364 11.35 7.04 -4.40
N SER A 365 10.21 6.72 -5.00
CA SER A 365 9.55 7.56 -6.03
C SER A 365 8.57 8.53 -5.34
N LYS A 366 7.96 9.46 -6.11
CA LYS A 366 7.08 10.48 -5.53
C LYS A 366 5.65 10.00 -5.36
N HIS A 367 5.05 10.30 -4.20
CA HIS A 367 3.63 10.13 -3.98
C HIS A 367 2.77 10.94 -4.96
N GLY A 368 1.67 10.36 -5.43
CA GLY A 368 0.82 10.93 -6.48
C GLY A 368 1.27 10.59 -7.90
N ARG A 369 2.47 10.00 -8.07
CA ARG A 369 2.97 9.44 -9.33
C ARG A 369 3.00 7.91 -9.35
N ASN A 370 2.29 7.28 -8.42
CA ASN A 370 2.22 5.82 -8.31
C ASN A 370 1.84 5.13 -9.64
N ALA A 371 1.02 5.77 -10.47
CA ALA A 371 0.61 5.23 -11.77
C ALA A 371 1.74 5.13 -12.82
N ASP A 372 2.92 5.72 -12.57
CA ASP A 372 4.10 5.55 -13.44
C ASP A 372 4.55 4.08 -13.50
N GLU A 373 4.27 3.30 -12.45
CA GLU A 373 4.54 1.86 -12.41
C GLU A 373 3.84 1.10 -13.53
N PHE A 374 2.61 1.48 -13.90
CA PHE A 374 1.88 0.84 -15.00
C PHE A 374 2.63 0.92 -16.33
N LEU A 375 3.24 2.08 -16.62
CA LEU A 375 3.98 2.28 -17.86
C LEU A 375 5.19 1.34 -17.91
N LEU A 376 5.93 1.25 -16.80
CA LEU A 376 7.09 0.39 -16.67
C LEU A 376 6.70 -1.10 -16.69
N MET A 377 5.60 -1.48 -16.05
CA MET A 377 5.11 -2.87 -16.12
C MET A 377 4.78 -3.26 -17.56
N VAL A 378 4.16 -2.38 -18.35
CA VAL A 378 3.85 -2.63 -19.75
C VAL A 378 5.09 -2.59 -20.62
N GLU A 379 6.01 -1.64 -20.43
CA GLU A 379 7.30 -1.58 -21.13
C GLU A 379 8.09 -2.88 -20.95
N HIS A 380 7.96 -3.50 -19.77
CA HIS A 380 8.68 -4.73 -19.43
C HIS A 380 7.84 -6.01 -19.57
N GLY A 381 6.80 -6.01 -20.41
CA GLY A 381 6.19 -7.21 -20.96
C GLY A 381 4.84 -7.62 -20.39
N MET A 382 4.23 -6.83 -19.48
CA MET A 382 2.84 -7.03 -19.11
C MET A 382 1.91 -6.40 -20.15
N THR A 383 0.71 -6.96 -20.32
CA THR A 383 -0.35 -6.25 -21.04
C THR A 383 -0.98 -5.20 -20.13
N PRO A 384 -1.56 -4.09 -20.66
CA PRO A 384 -2.30 -3.13 -19.84
C PRO A 384 -3.35 -3.80 -18.94
N ALA A 385 -4.11 -4.74 -19.48
CA ALA A 385 -5.11 -5.48 -18.71
C ALA A 385 -4.52 -6.27 -17.53
N SER A 386 -3.35 -6.92 -17.71
CA SER A 386 -2.68 -7.64 -16.62
C SER A 386 -2.06 -6.71 -15.59
N ALA A 387 -1.55 -5.55 -15.99
CA ALA A 387 -1.04 -4.55 -15.06
C ALA A 387 -2.18 -3.94 -14.20
N ILE A 388 -3.33 -3.61 -14.82
CA ILE A 388 -4.53 -3.15 -14.09
C ILE A 388 -5.03 -4.25 -13.14
N ARG A 389 -5.05 -5.52 -13.58
CA ARG A 389 -5.41 -6.65 -12.72
C ARG A 389 -4.45 -6.79 -11.53
N ALA A 390 -3.15 -6.55 -11.71
CA ALA A 390 -2.17 -6.59 -10.63
C ALA A 390 -2.43 -5.50 -9.57
N ALA A 391 -2.92 -4.32 -9.99
CA ALA A 391 -3.25 -3.18 -9.12
C ALA A 391 -4.68 -3.22 -8.53
N THR A 392 -5.43 -4.26 -8.79
CA THR A 392 -6.82 -4.42 -8.33
C THR A 392 -7.01 -5.82 -7.75
N VAL A 393 -7.39 -6.79 -8.55
CA VAL A 393 -7.67 -8.18 -8.13
C VAL A 393 -6.46 -8.84 -7.49
N GLY A 394 -5.27 -8.71 -8.11
CA GLY A 394 -4.03 -9.34 -7.61
C GLY A 394 -3.59 -8.74 -6.27
N ALA A 395 -3.60 -7.41 -6.17
CA ALA A 395 -3.25 -6.74 -4.92
C ALA A 395 -4.29 -6.99 -3.82
N ALA A 396 -5.59 -7.02 -4.15
CA ALA A 396 -6.64 -7.36 -3.19
C ALA A 396 -6.45 -8.78 -2.60
N ASP A 397 -6.10 -9.77 -3.45
CA ASP A 397 -5.80 -11.14 -3.00
C ASP A 397 -4.54 -11.18 -2.13
N LEU A 398 -3.45 -10.51 -2.56
CA LEU A 398 -2.25 -10.39 -1.73
C LEU A 398 -2.56 -9.80 -0.35
N LEU A 399 -3.36 -8.74 -0.29
CA LEU A 399 -3.68 -8.06 0.97
C LEU A 399 -4.73 -8.81 1.82
N GLY A 400 -5.36 -9.88 1.28
CA GLY A 400 -6.43 -10.61 1.97
C GLY A 400 -7.76 -9.83 2.01
N LEU A 401 -7.97 -8.94 1.04
CA LEU A 401 -9.15 -8.08 0.91
C LEU A 401 -10.00 -8.41 -0.33
N ALA A 402 -9.80 -9.57 -0.96
CA ALA A 402 -10.48 -9.93 -2.20
C ALA A 402 -12.02 -9.97 -2.08
N ASP A 403 -12.55 -10.24 -0.89
CA ASP A 403 -13.99 -10.23 -0.62
C ASP A 403 -14.54 -8.80 -0.45
N GLU A 404 -13.68 -7.81 -0.20
CA GLU A 404 -14.07 -6.43 0.11
C GLU A 404 -13.84 -5.45 -1.05
N ILE A 405 -12.75 -5.63 -1.84
CA ILE A 405 -12.30 -4.69 -2.88
C ILE A 405 -11.72 -5.43 -4.10
N GLY A 406 -11.25 -4.70 -5.09
CA GLY A 406 -10.54 -5.21 -6.27
C GLY A 406 -11.42 -5.50 -7.48
N THR A 407 -12.75 -5.58 -7.30
CA THR A 407 -13.75 -5.68 -8.38
C THR A 407 -14.98 -4.81 -8.07
N VAL A 408 -15.77 -4.49 -9.09
CA VAL A 408 -17.04 -3.76 -8.93
C VAL A 408 -18.18 -4.78 -8.92
N GLU A 409 -18.50 -5.29 -7.75
CA GLU A 409 -19.50 -6.34 -7.51
C GLU A 409 -20.35 -6.02 -6.29
N ALA A 410 -21.61 -6.51 -6.29
CA ALA A 410 -22.50 -6.35 -5.14
C ALA A 410 -21.88 -6.91 -3.86
N GLY A 411 -22.05 -6.19 -2.76
CA GLY A 411 -21.51 -6.51 -1.44
C GLY A 411 -20.14 -5.90 -1.16
N LYS A 412 -19.33 -5.59 -2.17
CA LYS A 412 -18.00 -4.98 -2.01
C LYS A 412 -18.08 -3.50 -1.66
N LEU A 413 -17.01 -2.97 -1.14
CA LEU A 413 -16.87 -1.55 -0.83
C LEU A 413 -16.90 -0.72 -2.13
N ALA A 414 -17.53 0.45 -2.07
CA ALA A 414 -17.61 1.38 -3.17
C ALA A 414 -16.29 2.18 -3.29
N ASP A 415 -15.20 1.46 -3.63
CA ASP A 415 -13.90 2.00 -3.97
C ASP A 415 -13.79 2.00 -5.49
N LEU A 416 -13.98 3.17 -6.11
CA LEU A 416 -14.10 3.32 -7.56
C LEU A 416 -13.25 4.49 -8.06
N ILE A 417 -12.73 4.37 -9.27
CA ILE A 417 -12.10 5.49 -9.99
C ILE A 417 -12.68 5.60 -11.38
N ALA A 418 -12.56 6.80 -11.97
CA ALA A 418 -12.90 7.02 -13.37
C ALA A 418 -11.78 7.75 -14.11
N VAL A 419 -11.52 7.29 -15.33
CA VAL A 419 -10.56 7.88 -16.27
C VAL A 419 -11.22 8.23 -17.59
N ARG A 420 -10.63 9.18 -18.34
CA ARG A 420 -11.04 9.48 -19.70
C ARG A 420 -10.31 8.59 -20.69
N GLY A 421 -11.08 7.88 -21.51
CA GLY A 421 -10.57 6.92 -22.50
C GLY A 421 -10.27 5.53 -21.90
N ASP A 422 -10.04 4.56 -22.76
CA ASP A 422 -9.85 3.16 -22.40
C ASP A 422 -8.46 2.92 -21.78
N PRO A 423 -8.36 2.56 -20.48
CA PRO A 423 -7.07 2.27 -19.85
C PRO A 423 -6.47 0.91 -20.28
N VAL A 424 -7.28 0.04 -20.94
CA VAL A 424 -6.78 -1.24 -21.48
C VAL A 424 -6.12 -1.04 -22.84
N GLU A 425 -6.55 -0.03 -23.62
CA GLU A 425 -5.88 0.38 -24.85
C GLU A 425 -4.63 1.23 -24.56
N ASP A 426 -4.75 2.16 -23.59
CA ASP A 426 -3.68 3.09 -23.22
C ASP A 426 -3.59 3.22 -21.70
N VAL A 427 -2.67 2.47 -21.10
CA VAL A 427 -2.49 2.44 -19.63
C VAL A 427 -2.07 3.79 -19.03
N SER A 428 -1.54 4.72 -19.86
CA SER A 428 -1.17 6.07 -19.42
C SER A 428 -2.37 6.90 -18.94
N ARG A 429 -3.59 6.51 -19.30
CA ARG A 429 -4.84 7.11 -18.80
C ARG A 429 -4.91 7.07 -17.27
N LEU A 430 -4.31 6.05 -16.64
CA LEU A 430 -4.27 5.90 -15.19
C LEU A 430 -3.39 6.94 -14.48
N GLN A 431 -2.49 7.63 -15.19
CA GLN A 431 -1.75 8.78 -14.62
C GLN A 431 -2.64 10.01 -14.42
N ASN A 432 -3.84 10.02 -15.02
CA ASN A 432 -4.76 11.17 -15.01
C ASN A 432 -6.16 10.74 -14.57
N VAL A 433 -6.27 10.11 -13.40
CA VAL A 433 -7.56 9.75 -12.80
C VAL A 433 -8.39 11.00 -12.60
N ALA A 434 -9.59 11.03 -13.20
CA ALA A 434 -10.47 12.20 -13.20
C ALA A 434 -11.43 12.23 -12.01
N TRP A 435 -11.81 11.06 -11.48
CA TRP A 435 -12.74 10.96 -10.36
C TRP A 435 -12.33 9.82 -9.43
N VAL A 436 -12.48 10.02 -8.12
CA VAL A 436 -12.06 9.05 -7.09
C VAL A 436 -13.12 8.97 -6.01
N MET A 437 -13.59 7.76 -5.75
CA MET A 437 -14.46 7.40 -4.64
C MET A 437 -13.77 6.34 -3.77
N ARG A 438 -13.85 6.49 -2.45
CA ARG A 438 -13.42 5.48 -1.48
C ARG A 438 -14.53 5.28 -0.45
N ALA A 439 -14.94 4.03 -0.26
CA ALA A 439 -16.02 3.66 0.65
C ALA A 439 -17.28 4.54 0.48
N GLY A 440 -17.69 4.79 -0.78
CA GLY A 440 -18.87 5.56 -1.13
C GLY A 440 -18.73 7.08 -1.08
N ALA A 441 -17.65 7.62 -0.51
CA ALA A 441 -17.37 9.06 -0.49
C ALA A 441 -16.51 9.50 -1.67
N VAL A 442 -16.84 10.62 -2.30
CA VAL A 442 -16.13 11.20 -3.44
C VAL A 442 -15.06 12.17 -2.97
N TYR A 443 -13.80 11.90 -3.29
CA TYR A 443 -12.64 12.71 -2.90
C TYR A 443 -12.07 13.54 -4.05
N LYS A 444 -12.37 13.18 -5.29
CA LYS A 444 -11.96 13.92 -6.50
C LYS A 444 -13.11 13.93 -7.51
N ALA A 445 -13.43 15.10 -8.04
CA ALA A 445 -14.55 15.34 -8.96
C ALA A 445 -14.08 16.19 -10.14
N GLY A 446 -13.35 15.57 -11.08
CA GLY A 446 -12.84 16.21 -12.30
C GLY A 446 -13.63 15.89 -13.56
N LEU A 447 -14.80 15.24 -13.43
CA LEU A 447 -15.75 15.02 -14.53
C LEU A 447 -16.88 16.05 -14.48
N PRO A 448 -17.46 16.46 -15.64
CA PRO A 448 -18.59 17.38 -15.67
C PRO A 448 -19.77 16.88 -14.81
N GLY A 449 -20.41 17.78 -14.07
CA GLY A 449 -21.57 17.44 -13.23
C GLY A 449 -21.26 16.68 -11.94
N THR A 450 -19.97 16.42 -11.62
CA THR A 450 -19.58 15.76 -10.39
C THR A 450 -19.14 16.77 -9.31
N SER A 451 -19.32 16.40 -8.03
CA SER A 451 -18.86 17.17 -6.88
C SER A 451 -18.16 16.26 -5.86
N VAL A 452 -17.28 16.84 -5.07
CA VAL A 452 -16.68 16.19 -3.89
C VAL A 452 -17.72 16.17 -2.78
N ASP A 453 -17.78 15.10 -2.01
CA ASP A 453 -18.62 15.04 -0.82
C ASP A 453 -18.02 15.93 0.28
N PRO A 454 -18.84 16.62 1.08
CA PRO A 454 -18.40 17.56 2.12
C PRO A 454 -17.58 16.91 3.24
#